data_004e85b24657d9a833952cc466588494
#
_entry.id   004e85b24657d9a833952cc466588494
#
_cell.length_a   1.000
_cell.length_b   1.000
_cell.length_c   1.000
_cell.angle_alpha   90.00
_cell.angle_beta   90.00
_cell.angle_gamma   90.00
#
_symmetry.space_group_name_H-M   'P 1'
#
loop_
_entity.id
_entity.type
_entity.pdbx_description
1 polymer ?
#
loop_
_entity_poly.entity_id
_entity_poly.type
_entity_poly.pdbx_seq_one_letter_code
_entity_poly.pdbx_strand_id
1 'polypeptide(L)'
;MKPVIALIGRPNVGKSTLFNQLTKSRNALVANLSGLTRDRQYGDGRLENKSFIAIDTGGLWESDEGIDSYMAEQAKTAIQEADIVLFVVDARAGLLGSDEMIADHLRRLNKETYLVVNKVDGLHEDAATAEFHRLGFSRVYQTAASHGRGVLQLITDLLAPFPED
;
A
#
# COMPACT_ATOMS: atom_id res chain seq x y z
N MET A 1 -15.44 14.02 -5.80
CA MET A 1 -14.84 13.49 -4.56
C MET A 1 -13.61 12.66 -4.88
N LYS A 2 -12.51 12.91 -4.21
CA LYS A 2 -11.25 12.21 -4.48
C LYS A 2 -11.30 10.79 -3.92
N PRO A 3 -10.89 9.78 -4.69
CA PRO A 3 -10.73 8.45 -4.13
C PRO A 3 -9.64 8.41 -3.07
N VAL A 4 -9.81 7.56 -2.08
CA VAL A 4 -8.88 7.37 -0.99
C VAL A 4 -8.25 5.99 -1.12
N ILE A 5 -6.92 5.94 -1.13
CA ILE A 5 -6.13 4.73 -1.33
C ILE A 5 -5.27 4.51 -0.09
N ALA A 6 -5.48 3.41 0.62
CA ALA A 6 -4.70 3.08 1.81
C ALA A 6 -3.61 2.07 1.48
N LEU A 7 -2.38 2.36 1.91
CA LEU A 7 -1.26 1.45 1.75
C LEU A 7 -1.09 0.65 3.04
N ILE A 8 -1.21 -0.65 2.92
CA ILE A 8 -1.16 -1.59 4.04
C ILE A 8 -0.02 -2.58 3.79
N GLY A 9 0.62 -3.03 4.82
CA GLY A 9 1.68 -4.02 4.73
C GLY A 9 2.58 -3.95 5.95
N ARG A 10 3.37 -5.00 6.16
CA ARG A 10 4.31 -5.04 7.28
C ARG A 10 5.45 -4.04 7.08
N PRO A 11 6.26 -3.79 8.11
CA PRO A 11 7.40 -2.87 7.98
C PRO A 11 8.40 -3.31 6.92
N ASN A 12 9.05 -2.35 6.30
CA ASN A 12 10.18 -2.55 5.38
C ASN A 12 9.83 -3.20 4.04
N VAL A 13 8.54 -3.26 3.68
CA VAL A 13 8.16 -3.74 2.34
C VAL A 13 8.29 -2.68 1.26
N GLY A 14 8.56 -1.42 1.65
CA GLY A 14 8.71 -0.33 0.71
C GLY A 14 7.48 0.57 0.60
N LYS A 15 6.58 0.53 1.58
CA LYS A 15 5.36 1.36 1.56
C LYS A 15 5.67 2.85 1.47
N SER A 16 6.62 3.33 2.27
CA SER A 16 6.96 4.76 2.27
C SER A 16 7.52 5.21 0.93
N THR A 17 8.35 4.39 0.31
CA THR A 17 8.90 4.69 -1.01
C THR A 17 7.78 4.73 -2.05
N LEU A 18 6.89 3.74 -2.01
CA LEU A 18 5.74 3.69 -2.91
C LEU A 18 4.82 4.89 -2.67
N PHE A 19 4.55 5.22 -1.42
CA PHE A 19 3.74 6.37 -1.06
C PHE A 19 4.32 7.66 -1.64
N ASN A 20 5.63 7.85 -1.53
CA ASN A 20 6.29 9.04 -2.07
C ASN A 20 6.21 9.08 -3.59
N GLN A 21 6.33 7.94 -4.25
CA GLN A 21 6.17 7.85 -5.70
C GLN A 21 4.74 8.18 -6.13
N LEU A 22 3.77 7.70 -5.39
CA LEU A 22 2.36 7.94 -5.69
C LEU A 22 1.99 9.40 -5.51
N THR A 23 2.45 10.02 -4.46
CA THR A 23 2.11 11.40 -4.16
C THR A 23 3.05 12.40 -4.82
N LYS A 24 4.27 11.97 -5.13
CA LYS A 24 5.34 12.83 -5.67
C LYS A 24 5.42 14.14 -4.92
N SER A 25 5.21 14.07 -3.62
CA SER A 25 4.98 15.24 -2.80
C SER A 25 5.92 15.26 -1.61
N ARG A 26 6.49 16.44 -1.36
CA ARG A 26 7.25 16.68 -0.15
C ARG A 26 6.34 16.88 1.06
N ASN A 27 5.04 16.97 0.84
CA ASN A 27 4.06 17.14 1.91
C ASN A 27 4.09 15.98 2.90
N ALA A 28 4.40 14.80 2.42
CA ALA A 28 4.55 13.65 3.29
C ALA A 28 5.65 13.87 4.34
N LEU A 29 6.78 14.48 3.93
CA LEU A 29 7.86 14.80 4.85
C LEU A 29 7.45 15.89 5.83
N VAL A 30 6.70 16.87 5.37
CA VAL A 30 6.20 17.95 6.23
C VAL A 30 5.25 17.39 7.29
N ALA A 31 4.36 16.48 6.88
CA ALA A 31 3.46 15.81 7.80
C ALA A 31 4.22 15.03 8.88
N ASN A 32 5.31 14.38 8.50
CA ASN A 32 6.17 13.67 9.45
C ASN A 32 6.81 14.62 10.44
N LEU A 33 7.24 15.77 9.98
CA LEU A 33 7.89 16.77 10.84
C LEU A 33 6.94 17.32 11.90
N SER A 34 5.65 17.26 11.66
CA SER A 34 4.67 17.73 12.64
C SER A 34 4.53 16.79 13.82
N GLY A 35 5.09 15.58 13.72
CA GLY A 35 5.00 14.58 14.79
C GLY A 35 3.60 14.06 15.02
N LEU A 36 2.69 14.39 14.14
CA LEU A 36 1.27 14.10 14.34
C LEU A 36 0.89 12.69 13.97
N THR A 37 1.76 11.95 13.29
CA THR A 37 1.31 10.69 12.77
C THR A 37 2.40 9.63 12.74
N ARG A 38 2.63 9.06 13.87
CA ARG A 38 3.19 7.73 13.91
C ARG A 38 2.22 6.73 13.30
N ASP A 39 0.95 7.08 13.31
CA ASP A 39 -0.12 6.14 13.00
C ASP A 39 -0.47 6.14 11.53
N ARG A 40 -0.66 7.30 10.95
CA ARG A 40 -1.04 7.43 9.55
C ARG A 40 -0.44 8.68 8.95
N GLN A 41 -0.12 8.59 7.68
CA GLN A 41 0.41 9.71 6.92
C GLN A 41 -0.45 9.88 5.68
N TYR A 42 -0.92 11.10 5.45
CA TYR A 42 -1.77 11.42 4.31
C TYR A 42 -0.98 12.18 3.26
N GLY A 43 -1.30 11.95 2.00
CA GLY A 43 -0.72 12.71 0.91
C GLY A 43 -1.66 12.80 -0.26
N ASP A 44 -1.49 13.85 -1.05
CA ASP A 44 -2.27 14.06 -2.28
C ASP A 44 -1.48 13.53 -3.46
N GLY A 45 -2.17 12.82 -4.33
CA GLY A 45 -1.61 12.37 -5.59
C GLY A 45 -2.44 12.85 -6.75
N ARG A 46 -1.85 12.81 -7.93
CA ARG A 46 -2.54 13.22 -9.14
C ARG A 46 -1.96 12.50 -10.35
N LEU A 47 -2.84 12.03 -11.21
CA LEU A 47 -2.47 11.53 -12.52
C LEU A 47 -3.37 12.22 -13.54
N GLU A 48 -2.78 13.09 -14.35
CA GLU A 48 -3.50 13.90 -15.34
C GLU A 48 -4.63 14.68 -14.67
N ASN A 49 -5.89 14.38 -15.00
CA ASN A 49 -7.05 15.08 -14.48
C ASN A 49 -7.71 14.36 -13.32
N LYS A 50 -7.03 13.40 -12.72
CA LYS A 50 -7.57 12.61 -11.62
C LYS A 50 -6.71 12.81 -10.37
N SER A 51 -7.33 13.27 -9.30
CA SER A 51 -6.67 13.46 -8.01
C SER A 51 -7.13 12.38 -7.04
N PHE A 52 -6.25 12.02 -6.11
CA PHE A 52 -6.56 11.03 -5.09
C PHE A 52 -5.84 11.37 -3.79
N ILE A 53 -6.26 10.72 -2.72
CA ILE A 53 -5.61 10.82 -1.42
C ILE A 53 -5.01 9.46 -1.09
N ALA A 54 -3.74 9.45 -0.71
CA ALA A 54 -3.08 8.24 -0.26
C ALA A 54 -2.89 8.28 1.26
N ILE A 55 -3.05 7.14 1.91
CA ILE A 55 -2.81 6.99 3.35
C ILE A 55 -1.72 5.94 3.54
N ASP A 56 -0.62 6.32 4.14
CA ASP A 56 0.42 5.37 4.52
C ASP A 56 0.23 4.97 5.99
N THR A 57 0.07 3.67 6.22
CA THR A 57 -0.11 3.13 7.57
C THR A 57 1.18 2.55 8.14
N GLY A 58 2.33 3.09 7.69
CA GLY A 58 3.65 2.52 7.94
C GLY A 58 3.97 2.17 9.39
N GLY A 59 3.51 2.96 10.33
CA GLY A 59 3.79 2.71 11.75
C GLY A 59 2.83 1.75 12.44
N LEU A 60 1.77 1.32 11.76
CA LEU A 60 0.69 0.58 12.41
C LEU A 60 1.00 -0.90 12.61
N TRP A 61 1.97 -1.44 11.90
CA TRP A 61 2.27 -2.87 11.90
C TRP A 61 3.72 -3.15 12.29
N GLU A 62 4.34 -2.25 13.06
CA GLU A 62 5.77 -2.33 13.37
C GLU A 62 6.13 -3.28 14.51
N SER A 63 5.16 -3.78 15.26
CA SER A 63 5.45 -4.64 16.40
C SER A 63 5.54 -6.09 15.98
N ASP A 64 6.67 -6.74 16.29
CA ASP A 64 6.86 -8.16 16.07
C ASP A 64 6.10 -9.02 17.08
N GLU A 65 5.63 -8.41 18.16
CA GLU A 65 4.96 -9.12 19.25
C GLU A 65 3.45 -9.23 19.05
N GLY A 66 3.04 -9.11 17.82
CA GLY A 66 1.63 -9.05 17.51
C GLY A 66 1.21 -7.59 17.38
N ILE A 67 0.09 -7.40 16.74
CA ILE A 67 -0.42 -6.07 16.48
C ILE A 67 -1.00 -5.55 17.80
N ASP A 68 -0.43 -4.44 18.30
CA ASP A 68 -1.04 -3.71 19.38
C ASP A 68 -2.48 -3.41 18.98
N SER A 69 -3.44 -3.68 19.86
CA SER A 69 -4.85 -3.52 19.55
C SER A 69 -5.20 -2.09 19.12
N TYR A 70 -4.53 -1.10 19.71
CA TYR A 70 -4.72 0.30 19.31
C TYR A 70 -4.27 0.51 17.87
N MET A 71 -3.11 0.00 17.52
CA MET A 71 -2.56 0.13 16.15
C MET A 71 -3.43 -0.61 15.15
N ALA A 72 -3.93 -1.78 15.53
CA ALA A 72 -4.85 -2.53 14.70
C ALA A 72 -6.14 -1.74 14.43
N GLU A 73 -6.65 -1.04 15.43
CA GLU A 73 -7.83 -0.20 15.26
C GLU A 73 -7.56 0.97 14.31
N GLN A 74 -6.38 1.59 14.41
CA GLN A 74 -6.01 2.66 13.49
C GLN A 74 -5.91 2.17 12.05
N ALA A 75 -5.34 0.97 11.86
CA ALA A 75 -5.27 0.36 10.54
C ALA A 75 -6.66 0.07 10.00
N LYS A 76 -7.55 -0.47 10.83
CA LYS A 76 -8.94 -0.72 10.43
C LYS A 76 -9.63 0.56 10.01
N THR A 77 -9.42 1.64 10.76
CA THR A 77 -10.02 2.94 10.42
C THR A 77 -9.54 3.42 9.07
N ALA A 78 -8.23 3.33 8.80
CA ALA A 78 -7.67 3.70 7.51
C ALA A 78 -8.26 2.87 6.37
N ILE A 79 -8.41 1.57 6.59
CA ILE A 79 -9.00 0.68 5.60
C ILE A 79 -10.46 1.04 5.36
N GLN A 80 -11.21 1.35 6.40
CA GLN A 80 -12.62 1.73 6.26
C GLN A 80 -12.79 3.04 5.52
N GLU A 81 -11.88 4.00 5.71
CA GLU A 81 -11.91 5.26 4.99
C GLU A 81 -11.57 5.10 3.51
N ALA A 82 -10.84 4.06 3.16
CA ALA A 82 -10.31 3.90 1.81
C ALA A 82 -11.35 3.35 0.84
N ASP A 83 -11.25 3.80 -0.39
CA ASP A 83 -11.99 3.22 -1.51
C ASP A 83 -11.26 1.99 -2.06
N ILE A 84 -9.94 2.02 -2.01
CA ILE A 84 -9.07 0.94 -2.47
C ILE A 84 -7.94 0.76 -1.46
N VAL A 85 -7.56 -0.49 -1.25
CA VAL A 85 -6.40 -0.85 -0.43
C VAL A 85 -5.29 -1.36 -1.34
N LEU A 86 -4.08 -0.82 -1.16
CA LEU A 86 -2.87 -1.39 -1.73
C LEU A 86 -2.18 -2.20 -0.65
N PHE A 87 -2.21 -3.51 -0.82
CA PHE A 87 -1.51 -4.41 0.08
C PHE A 87 -0.11 -4.68 -0.48
N VAL A 88 0.90 -4.10 0.17
CA VAL A 88 2.28 -4.15 -0.31
C VAL A 88 3.04 -5.27 0.38
N VAL A 89 3.67 -6.13 -0.41
CA VAL A 89 4.51 -7.21 0.08
C VAL A 89 5.91 -7.09 -0.55
N ASP A 90 6.88 -7.78 0.04
CA ASP A 90 8.28 -7.70 -0.36
C ASP A 90 8.68 -8.97 -1.11
N ALA A 91 8.96 -8.84 -2.40
CA ALA A 91 9.33 -9.98 -3.24
C ALA A 91 10.63 -10.64 -2.78
N ARG A 92 11.56 -9.85 -2.24
CA ARG A 92 12.87 -10.37 -1.82
C ARG A 92 12.80 -11.13 -0.50
N ALA A 93 11.93 -10.70 0.39
CA ALA A 93 11.72 -11.38 1.67
C ALA A 93 10.89 -12.66 1.51
N GLY A 94 10.09 -12.73 0.46
CA GLY A 94 9.16 -13.82 0.24
C GLY A 94 7.90 -13.68 1.10
N LEU A 95 7.01 -14.64 0.96
CA LEU A 95 5.74 -14.65 1.67
C LEU A 95 5.96 -15.05 3.12
N LEU A 96 5.58 -14.17 4.03
CA LEU A 96 5.69 -14.41 5.47
C LEU A 96 4.32 -14.63 6.10
N GLY A 97 4.31 -15.25 7.29
CA GLY A 97 3.08 -15.48 8.05
C GLY A 97 2.32 -14.20 8.36
N SER A 98 3.06 -13.10 8.62
CA SER A 98 2.43 -11.80 8.86
C SER A 98 1.71 -11.27 7.61
N ASP A 99 2.23 -11.56 6.42
CA ASP A 99 1.54 -11.20 5.18
C ASP A 99 0.21 -11.96 5.05
N GLU A 100 0.21 -13.25 5.41
CA GLU A 100 -0.99 -14.07 5.37
C GLU A 100 -2.04 -13.58 6.37
N MET A 101 -1.62 -13.15 7.54
CA MET A 101 -2.52 -12.59 8.55
C MET A 101 -3.18 -11.30 8.06
N ILE A 102 -2.40 -10.42 7.46
CA ILE A 102 -2.92 -9.17 6.90
C ILE A 102 -3.89 -9.46 5.76
N ALA A 103 -3.55 -10.40 4.89
CA ALA A 103 -4.41 -10.79 3.77
C ALA A 103 -5.76 -11.32 4.27
N ASP A 104 -5.75 -12.17 5.30
CA ASP A 104 -6.99 -12.68 5.91
C ASP A 104 -7.85 -11.54 6.42
N HIS A 105 -7.23 -10.59 7.08
CA HIS A 105 -7.93 -9.44 7.64
C HIS A 105 -8.59 -8.60 6.54
N LEU A 106 -7.86 -8.34 5.48
CA LEU A 106 -8.38 -7.57 4.34
C LEU A 106 -9.53 -8.29 3.64
N ARG A 107 -9.44 -9.61 3.49
CA ARG A 107 -10.53 -10.38 2.89
C ARG A 107 -11.80 -10.34 3.74
N ARG A 108 -11.65 -10.37 5.06
CA ARG A 108 -12.81 -10.27 5.98
C ARG A 108 -13.53 -8.94 5.87
N LEU A 109 -12.77 -7.88 5.60
CA LEU A 109 -13.35 -6.55 5.46
C LEU A 109 -13.98 -6.33 4.08
N ASN A 110 -13.77 -7.25 3.16
CA ASN A 110 -14.35 -7.21 1.81
C ASN A 110 -14.09 -5.89 1.09
N LYS A 111 -12.91 -5.35 1.27
CA LYS A 111 -12.50 -4.11 0.64
C LYS A 111 -11.80 -4.41 -0.67
N GLU A 112 -12.00 -3.56 -1.69
CA GLU A 112 -11.28 -3.64 -2.96
C GLU A 112 -9.78 -3.56 -2.68
N THR A 113 -9.04 -4.62 -2.98
CA THR A 113 -7.63 -4.73 -2.66
C THR A 113 -6.81 -5.06 -3.89
N TYR A 114 -5.74 -4.31 -4.09
CA TYR A 114 -4.72 -4.59 -5.10
C TYR A 114 -3.47 -5.06 -4.38
N LEU A 115 -2.99 -6.24 -4.74
CA LEU A 115 -1.74 -6.77 -4.17
C LEU A 115 -0.57 -6.18 -4.96
N VAL A 116 0.36 -5.57 -4.25
CA VAL A 116 1.55 -4.97 -4.85
C VAL A 116 2.77 -5.74 -4.37
N VAL A 117 3.39 -6.50 -5.27
CA VAL A 117 4.61 -7.25 -5.00
C VAL A 117 5.77 -6.34 -5.36
N ASN A 118 6.36 -5.74 -4.35
CA ASN A 118 7.39 -4.71 -4.50
C ASN A 118 8.79 -5.33 -4.43
N LYS A 119 9.79 -4.57 -4.86
CA LYS A 119 11.21 -4.94 -4.85
C LYS A 119 11.54 -6.07 -5.83
N VAL A 120 10.85 -6.10 -6.98
CA VAL A 120 11.09 -7.13 -8.00
C VAL A 120 12.34 -6.88 -8.84
N ASP A 121 12.98 -5.72 -8.71
CA ASP A 121 14.17 -5.37 -9.47
C ASP A 121 15.27 -6.43 -9.27
N GLY A 122 15.84 -6.87 -10.38
CA GLY A 122 16.86 -7.91 -10.35
C GLY A 122 16.34 -9.32 -10.16
N LEU A 123 15.02 -9.51 -10.00
CA LEU A 123 14.39 -10.81 -9.86
C LEU A 123 13.64 -11.21 -11.12
N HIS A 124 13.44 -12.51 -11.28
CA HIS A 124 12.53 -13.01 -12.30
C HIS A 124 11.10 -12.74 -11.82
N GLU A 125 10.38 -11.87 -12.50
CA GLU A 125 9.10 -11.36 -12.01
C GLU A 125 8.06 -12.45 -11.76
N ASP A 126 7.91 -13.39 -12.68
CA ASP A 126 6.92 -14.46 -12.51
C ASP A 126 7.24 -15.34 -11.31
N ALA A 127 8.51 -15.68 -11.13
CA ALA A 127 8.94 -16.47 -9.98
C ALA A 127 8.77 -15.68 -8.68
N ALA A 128 9.08 -14.39 -8.71
CA ALA A 128 9.00 -13.54 -7.53
C ALA A 128 7.56 -13.38 -7.03
N THR A 129 6.59 -13.43 -7.94
CA THR A 129 5.17 -13.24 -7.59
C THR A 129 4.42 -14.54 -7.33
N ALA A 130 4.97 -15.67 -7.75
CA ALA A 130 4.25 -16.94 -7.77
C ALA A 130 3.65 -17.32 -6.41
N GLU A 131 4.42 -17.21 -5.34
CA GLU A 131 3.96 -17.59 -4.02
C GLU A 131 2.87 -16.66 -3.48
N PHE A 132 2.88 -15.40 -3.92
CA PHE A 132 1.90 -14.42 -3.45
C PHE A 132 0.52 -14.62 -4.05
N HIS A 133 0.39 -15.37 -5.14
CA HIS A 133 -0.91 -15.74 -5.69
C HIS A 133 -1.73 -16.57 -4.72
N ARG A 134 -1.09 -17.23 -3.77
CA ARG A 134 -1.75 -17.99 -2.73
C ARG A 134 -2.62 -17.12 -1.82
N LEU A 135 -2.37 -15.82 -1.80
CA LEU A 135 -3.16 -14.89 -1.01
C LEU A 135 -4.56 -14.63 -1.58
N GLY A 136 -4.79 -15.03 -2.83
CA GLY A 136 -6.13 -15.05 -3.42
C GLY A 136 -6.64 -13.72 -3.95
N PHE A 137 -5.78 -12.73 -4.13
CA PHE A 137 -6.19 -11.45 -4.71
C PHE A 137 -6.15 -11.54 -6.24
N SER A 138 -7.20 -11.02 -6.88
CA SER A 138 -7.33 -11.08 -8.33
C SER A 138 -6.47 -10.05 -9.05
N ARG A 139 -6.08 -8.98 -8.37
CA ARG A 139 -5.29 -7.89 -8.94
C ARG A 139 -3.92 -7.88 -8.30
N VAL A 140 -2.91 -8.26 -9.07
CA VAL A 140 -1.54 -8.38 -8.59
C VAL A 140 -0.64 -7.53 -9.48
N TYR A 141 0.13 -6.65 -8.87
CA TYR A 141 1.05 -5.76 -9.57
C TYR A 141 2.47 -5.98 -9.08
N GLN A 142 3.41 -5.85 -10.00
CA GLN A 142 4.84 -6.00 -9.73
C GLN A 142 5.49 -4.64 -9.80
N THR A 143 6.20 -4.25 -8.74
CA THR A 143 6.83 -2.95 -8.67
C THR A 143 8.27 -3.04 -8.16
N ALA A 144 9.05 -2.03 -8.53
CA ALA A 144 10.31 -1.71 -7.89
C ALA A 144 10.26 -0.22 -7.60
N ALA A 145 9.57 0.13 -6.50
CA ALA A 145 9.21 1.50 -6.20
C ALA A 145 10.44 2.42 -6.07
N SER A 146 11.55 1.91 -5.54
CA SER A 146 12.77 2.69 -5.42
C SER A 146 13.33 3.13 -6.79
N HIS A 147 12.95 2.42 -7.85
CA HIS A 147 13.33 2.77 -9.22
C HIS A 147 12.17 3.36 -10.02
N GLY A 148 11.03 3.57 -9.39
CA GLY A 148 9.83 4.04 -10.06
C GLY A 148 9.18 3.03 -10.99
N ARG A 149 9.67 1.80 -11.01
CA ARG A 149 9.23 0.78 -11.95
C ARG A 149 7.84 0.23 -11.57
N GLY A 150 6.94 0.20 -12.54
CA GLY A 150 5.60 -0.36 -12.36
C GLY A 150 4.61 0.59 -11.69
N VAL A 151 5.08 1.73 -11.18
CA VAL A 151 4.24 2.66 -10.42
C VAL A 151 3.21 3.35 -11.30
N LEU A 152 3.60 3.79 -12.49
CA LEU A 152 2.67 4.49 -13.40
C LEU A 152 1.52 3.57 -13.81
N GLN A 153 1.82 2.32 -14.14
CA GLN A 153 0.79 1.36 -14.52
C GLN A 153 -0.16 1.11 -13.35
N LEU A 154 0.38 1.00 -12.15
CA LEU A 154 -0.42 0.82 -10.94
C LEU A 154 -1.39 1.98 -10.74
N ILE A 155 -0.89 3.21 -10.80
CA ILE A 155 -1.72 4.40 -10.63
C ILE A 155 -2.79 4.48 -11.72
N THR A 156 -2.43 4.21 -12.95
CA THR A 156 -3.36 4.25 -14.08
C THR A 156 -4.53 3.30 -13.84
N ASP A 157 -4.22 2.07 -13.45
CA ASP A 157 -5.26 1.07 -13.21
C ASP A 157 -6.09 1.39 -11.97
N LEU A 158 -5.47 1.89 -10.91
CA LEU A 158 -6.17 2.29 -9.70
C LEU A 158 -7.22 3.36 -9.96
N LEU A 159 -6.89 4.31 -10.79
CA LEU A 159 -7.76 5.46 -11.04
C LEU A 159 -8.74 5.26 -12.20
N ALA A 160 -8.56 4.19 -12.98
CA ALA A 160 -9.40 3.94 -14.14
C ALA A 160 -10.91 3.94 -13.84
N PRO A 161 -11.38 3.33 -12.73
CA PRO A 161 -12.81 3.34 -12.41
C PRO A 161 -13.37 4.69 -11.96
N PHE A 162 -12.51 5.65 -11.64
CA PHE A 162 -12.94 6.92 -11.08
C PHE A 162 -13.01 8.00 -12.16
N PRO A 163 -13.98 8.92 -12.07
CA PRO A 163 -14.11 9.99 -13.07
C PRO A 163 -13.00 11.03 -12.92
N GLU A 164 -12.81 11.80 -13.98
CA GLU A 164 -11.92 12.96 -13.92
C GLU A 164 -12.50 14.02 -12.99
N ASP A 165 -11.60 14.84 -12.45
CA ASP A 165 -11.98 15.95 -11.57
C ASP A 165 -12.84 16.99 -12.29
#